data_b73e0e61b8b02d8da65fbd271decd154
#
_entry.id   b73e0e61b8b02d8da65fbd271decd154
#
_cell.length_a   1.000
_cell.length_b   1.000
_cell.length_c   1.000
_cell.angle_alpha   90.00
_cell.angle_beta   90.00
_cell.angle_gamma   90.00
#
_symmetry.space_group_name_H-M   'P 1'
#
loop_
_entity.id
_entity.type
_entity.pdbx_description
1 polymer ?
#
loop_
_entity_poly.entity_id
_entity_poly.type
_entity_poly.pdbx_seq_one_letter_code
_entity_poly.pdbx_strand_id
1 'polypeptide(L)'
;MTEIASAAAERPDLDQGHPRKWWILIAVSIGMFMGLLDVTIVNIAMPAIITDLHTTVSHASWVLNSYSLVLAVFFLSMGRLGDRYGQKRVFIFGLVTFTIFSLLCGFAPSIDWLIVFRAGQGLGGAALLTISLPIILGAFPRRQQGMAVGIWGALGTAAAAVGPTLGGVLVTYGHWSWIFFVNVPIGIAAVVVCAIVVPPTVRRAKAEGGIDIPGMLISGVGLFALTLGLVEGGSWGWTSAPIIALFAVAVLTFPLFMWWETHTKSPMFPVNLLRIRSFTAANSAIMFIGLAMGGTFLMVVLFLVSVLGYSELRAALAITVMPVVALIVAPNSGRLNDRIGPRLPAAAGAASFAIGLILLAQLGGGTTLWDVMWRVVFLGVGMGLAMPTLSAASMASLPPQVRGVGSGSLNTMRQIGFTVGVALVVAIFTHMVAQNAQHATRQSVGLIATQPQLGPAEKGAYTKTLITNAQAAANSGGAAKMTTDPLHGAPQAPGASGAVAFHKLNATVAALYRNDIADSFTWPFYAAALAALLAIVPALFTGKRLGEHAGHEDMTHAQRLESIGRAEADEAGVPMIDE
;
A
#
# COMPACT_ATOMS: atom_id res chain seq x y z
N MET A 1 -37.52 -26.43 -21.04
CA MET A 1 -38.16 -25.16 -20.71
C MET A 1 -38.38 -24.97 -19.21
N THR A 2 -38.67 -26.00 -18.42
CA THR A 2 -38.86 -25.91 -16.96
C THR A 2 -37.59 -25.62 -16.14
N GLU A 3 -36.41 -26.03 -16.59
CA GLU A 3 -35.12 -25.70 -15.89
C GLU A 3 -34.66 -24.27 -16.14
N ILE A 4 -35.00 -23.67 -17.28
CA ILE A 4 -34.66 -22.26 -17.57
C ILE A 4 -35.57 -21.30 -16.77
N ALA A 5 -36.82 -21.71 -16.54
CA ALA A 5 -37.75 -20.95 -15.71
C ALA A 5 -37.38 -20.96 -14.20
N SER A 6 -36.84 -22.10 -13.70
CA SER A 6 -36.35 -22.23 -12.33
C SER A 6 -35.09 -21.39 -12.05
N ALA A 7 -34.19 -21.25 -13.03
CA ALA A 7 -33.00 -20.42 -12.91
C ALA A 7 -33.29 -18.91 -13.01
N ALA A 8 -34.42 -18.52 -13.57
CA ALA A 8 -34.87 -17.13 -13.63
C ALA A 8 -35.53 -16.66 -12.31
N ALA A 9 -36.06 -17.57 -11.51
CA ALA A 9 -36.76 -17.27 -10.25
C ALA A 9 -35.84 -16.96 -9.06
N GLU A 10 -34.53 -17.21 -9.17
CA GLU A 10 -33.53 -16.93 -8.11
C GLU A 10 -32.61 -15.73 -8.40
N ARG A 11 -33.03 -14.77 -9.24
CA ARG A 11 -32.31 -13.49 -9.25
C ARG A 11 -32.69 -12.75 -7.96
N PRO A 12 -31.76 -12.63 -6.95
CA PRO A 12 -32.05 -11.82 -5.79
C PRO A 12 -32.40 -10.45 -6.32
N ASP A 13 -33.54 -9.93 -5.84
CA ASP A 13 -33.96 -8.57 -6.09
C ASP A 13 -32.74 -7.66 -5.77
N LEU A 14 -32.18 -6.99 -6.78
CA LEU A 14 -30.97 -6.18 -6.65
C LEU A 14 -31.11 -5.09 -5.59
N ASP A 15 -32.34 -4.81 -5.18
CA ASP A 15 -32.67 -3.87 -4.11
C ASP A 15 -32.57 -4.48 -2.68
N GLN A 16 -32.62 -5.80 -2.50
CA GLN A 16 -32.53 -6.44 -1.18
C GLN A 16 -31.15 -6.99 -0.85
N GLY A 17 -30.34 -7.31 -1.86
CA GLY A 17 -29.02 -7.93 -1.72
C GLY A 17 -29.10 -9.40 -1.28
N HIS A 18 -27.94 -10.06 -1.16
CA HIS A 18 -27.89 -11.48 -0.79
C HIS A 18 -28.28 -11.70 0.69
N PRO A 19 -29.09 -12.72 1.04
CA PRO A 19 -29.52 -12.98 2.43
C PRO A 19 -28.34 -13.13 3.42
N ARG A 20 -27.23 -13.72 2.95
CA ARG A 20 -26.01 -13.94 3.75
C ARG A 20 -24.94 -12.86 3.56
N LYS A 21 -25.28 -11.64 3.10
CA LYS A 21 -24.32 -10.57 2.75
C LYS A 21 -23.29 -10.27 3.85
N TRP A 22 -23.70 -10.27 5.11
CA TRP A 22 -22.80 -10.02 6.24
C TRP A 22 -21.77 -11.14 6.44
N TRP A 23 -22.21 -12.39 6.30
CA TRP A 23 -21.30 -13.54 6.36
C TRP A 23 -20.31 -13.55 5.19
N ILE A 24 -20.78 -13.15 3.99
CA ILE A 24 -19.90 -12.99 2.83
C ILE A 24 -18.87 -11.89 3.09
N LEU A 25 -19.29 -10.75 3.65
CA LEU A 25 -18.37 -9.66 4.01
C LEU A 25 -17.29 -10.14 4.98
N ILE A 26 -17.66 -10.82 6.05
CA ILE A 26 -16.72 -11.35 7.06
C ILE A 26 -15.76 -12.35 6.42
N ALA A 27 -16.29 -13.37 5.73
CA ALA A 27 -15.50 -14.43 5.14
C ALA A 27 -14.46 -13.91 4.13
N VAL A 28 -14.88 -13.00 3.25
CA VAL A 28 -14.00 -12.41 2.23
C VAL A 28 -13.00 -11.44 2.85
N SER A 29 -13.42 -10.69 3.87
CA SER A 29 -12.52 -9.78 4.58
C SER A 29 -11.43 -10.50 5.38
N ILE A 30 -11.66 -11.73 5.85
CA ILE A 30 -10.61 -12.55 6.48
C ILE A 30 -9.47 -12.82 5.49
N GLY A 31 -9.78 -13.20 4.24
CA GLY A 31 -8.75 -13.43 3.21
C GLY A 31 -7.96 -12.16 2.89
N MET A 32 -8.65 -11.00 2.76
CA MET A 32 -7.98 -9.71 2.57
C MET A 32 -7.13 -9.33 3.79
N PHE A 33 -7.66 -9.53 5.00
CA PHE A 33 -6.96 -9.28 6.27
C PHE A 33 -5.66 -10.07 6.34
N MET A 34 -5.68 -11.38 6.00
CA MET A 34 -4.47 -12.21 5.93
C MET A 34 -3.43 -11.64 4.98
N GLY A 35 -3.83 -11.26 3.75
CA GLY A 35 -2.92 -10.69 2.76
C GLY A 35 -2.27 -9.38 3.19
N LEU A 36 -2.99 -8.51 3.93
CA LEU A 36 -2.47 -7.24 4.43
C LEU A 36 -1.68 -7.38 5.75
N LEU A 37 -2.11 -8.29 6.62
CA LEU A 37 -1.39 -8.65 7.85
C LEU A 37 0.01 -9.16 7.50
N ASP A 38 0.10 -10.02 6.50
CA ASP A 38 1.34 -10.65 6.05
C ASP A 38 2.39 -9.62 5.62
N VAL A 39 1.98 -8.53 4.95
CA VAL A 39 2.90 -7.43 4.57
C VAL A 39 3.55 -6.77 5.78
N THR A 40 2.82 -6.63 6.88
CA THR A 40 3.28 -5.89 8.07
C THR A 40 3.98 -6.76 9.10
N ILE A 41 3.51 -8.00 9.27
CA ILE A 41 4.03 -8.93 10.28
C ILE A 41 5.46 -9.37 9.98
N VAL A 42 5.80 -9.58 8.69
CA VAL A 42 7.13 -10.04 8.26
C VAL A 42 8.21 -8.99 8.53
N ASN A 43 7.87 -7.69 8.46
CA ASN A 43 8.84 -6.62 8.77
C ASN A 43 9.42 -6.76 10.19
N ILE A 44 8.60 -7.15 11.16
CA ILE A 44 9.00 -7.32 12.55
C ILE A 44 9.89 -8.55 12.73
N ALA A 45 9.71 -9.57 11.92
CA ALA A 45 10.48 -10.81 11.98
C ALA A 45 11.84 -10.72 11.27
N MET A 46 12.09 -9.66 10.47
CA MET A 46 13.30 -9.53 9.66
C MET A 46 14.61 -9.70 10.45
N PRO A 47 14.82 -9.07 11.62
CA PRO A 47 16.07 -9.27 12.39
C PRO A 47 16.27 -10.73 12.81
N ALA A 48 15.19 -11.42 13.23
CA ALA A 48 15.23 -12.82 13.61
C ALA A 48 15.54 -13.73 12.40
N ILE A 49 14.92 -13.47 11.24
CA ILE A 49 15.18 -14.18 9.97
C ILE A 49 16.64 -14.03 9.56
N ILE A 50 17.19 -12.81 9.61
CA ILE A 50 18.60 -12.53 9.26
C ILE A 50 19.54 -13.34 10.13
N THR A 51 19.28 -13.37 11.45
CA THR A 51 20.12 -14.07 12.42
C THR A 51 20.04 -15.58 12.25
N ASP A 52 18.83 -16.13 12.11
CA ASP A 52 18.58 -17.57 12.07
C ASP A 52 19.02 -18.20 10.74
N LEU A 53 18.76 -17.54 9.62
CA LEU A 53 19.16 -18.01 8.27
C LEU A 53 20.56 -17.52 7.86
N HIS A 54 21.33 -16.90 8.78
CA HIS A 54 22.70 -16.44 8.57
C HIS A 54 22.90 -15.64 7.28
N THR A 55 22.01 -14.68 7.01
CA THR A 55 21.99 -13.91 5.75
C THR A 55 22.31 -12.43 5.97
N THR A 56 22.43 -11.67 4.88
CA THR A 56 22.64 -10.22 4.92
C THR A 56 21.30 -9.48 4.88
N VAL A 57 21.27 -8.23 5.37
CA VAL A 57 20.09 -7.36 5.31
C VAL A 57 19.61 -7.18 3.85
N SER A 58 20.54 -6.98 2.92
CA SER A 58 20.23 -6.82 1.50
C SER A 58 19.57 -8.06 0.90
N HIS A 59 20.05 -9.25 1.22
CA HIS A 59 19.46 -10.50 0.73
C HIS A 59 18.11 -10.79 1.40
N ALA A 60 17.99 -10.55 2.70
CA ALA A 60 16.74 -10.72 3.44
C ALA A 60 15.64 -9.75 2.99
N SER A 61 15.98 -8.54 2.49
CA SER A 61 14.98 -7.60 1.95
C SER A 61 14.16 -8.19 0.81
N TRP A 62 14.72 -9.16 0.07
CA TRP A 62 14.02 -9.87 -0.98
C TRP A 62 12.84 -10.72 -0.49
N VAL A 63 12.78 -11.07 0.79
CA VAL A 63 11.61 -11.73 1.40
C VAL A 63 10.37 -10.82 1.32
N LEU A 64 10.55 -9.50 1.48
CA LEU A 64 9.47 -8.51 1.32
C LEU A 64 9.25 -8.13 -0.13
N ASN A 65 10.35 -7.93 -0.86
CA ASN A 65 10.32 -7.43 -2.23
C ASN A 65 9.70 -8.44 -3.19
N SER A 66 10.03 -9.73 -3.08
CA SER A 66 9.47 -10.79 -3.94
C SER A 66 7.94 -10.88 -3.83
N TYR A 67 7.41 -10.81 -2.61
CA TYR A 67 5.96 -10.77 -2.38
C TYR A 67 5.32 -9.54 -3.04
N SER A 68 5.85 -8.34 -2.77
CA SER A 68 5.31 -7.07 -3.29
C SER A 68 5.39 -6.99 -4.81
N LEU A 69 6.46 -7.52 -5.41
CA LEU A 69 6.70 -7.59 -6.83
C LEU A 69 5.66 -8.48 -7.54
N VAL A 70 5.43 -9.68 -6.99
CA VAL A 70 4.42 -10.60 -7.52
C VAL A 70 3.01 -10.03 -7.36
N LEU A 71 2.70 -9.38 -6.24
CA LEU A 71 1.44 -8.65 -6.08
C LEU A 71 1.22 -7.66 -7.22
N ALA A 72 2.22 -6.78 -7.48
CA ALA A 72 2.11 -5.74 -8.51
C ALA A 72 1.85 -6.33 -9.91
N VAL A 73 2.59 -7.38 -10.27
CA VAL A 73 2.48 -8.07 -11.56
C VAL A 73 1.11 -8.71 -11.75
N PHE A 74 0.56 -9.35 -10.70
CA PHE A 74 -0.61 -10.21 -10.84
C PHE A 74 -1.94 -9.56 -10.47
N PHE A 75 -1.98 -8.36 -9.90
CA PHE A 75 -3.25 -7.70 -9.55
C PHE A 75 -4.22 -7.60 -10.74
N LEU A 76 -3.75 -7.11 -11.87
CA LEU A 76 -4.58 -6.93 -13.05
C LEU A 76 -5.02 -8.29 -13.64
N SER A 77 -4.10 -9.24 -13.72
CA SER A 77 -4.35 -10.61 -14.20
C SER A 77 -5.38 -11.34 -13.35
N MET A 78 -5.27 -11.27 -12.01
CA MET A 78 -6.25 -11.89 -11.09
C MET A 78 -7.64 -11.27 -11.23
N GLY A 79 -7.72 -9.96 -11.47
CA GLY A 79 -8.98 -9.28 -11.77
C GLY A 79 -9.65 -9.86 -13.00
N ARG A 80 -8.91 -9.98 -14.10
CA ARG A 80 -9.42 -10.58 -15.35
C ARG A 80 -9.82 -12.04 -15.22
N LEU A 81 -9.01 -12.82 -14.52
CA LEU A 81 -9.33 -14.23 -14.22
C LEU A 81 -10.62 -14.35 -13.40
N GLY A 82 -10.82 -13.44 -12.42
CA GLY A 82 -12.04 -13.38 -11.62
C GLY A 82 -13.29 -13.10 -12.44
N ASP A 83 -13.22 -12.16 -13.37
CA ASP A 83 -14.35 -11.82 -14.26
C ASP A 83 -14.64 -12.95 -15.25
N ARG A 84 -13.62 -13.70 -15.67
CA ARG A 84 -13.76 -14.79 -16.65
C ARG A 84 -14.19 -16.14 -16.04
N TYR A 85 -13.50 -16.56 -14.98
CA TYR A 85 -13.70 -17.89 -14.38
C TYR A 85 -14.63 -17.88 -13.18
N GLY A 86 -15.05 -16.68 -12.73
CA GLY A 86 -15.88 -16.46 -11.56
C GLY A 86 -15.07 -16.08 -10.33
N GLN A 87 -15.51 -15.02 -9.68
CA GLN A 87 -14.84 -14.39 -8.54
C GLN A 87 -14.63 -15.36 -7.37
N LYS A 88 -15.64 -16.18 -7.03
CA LYS A 88 -15.54 -17.20 -5.98
C LYS A 88 -14.37 -18.17 -6.21
N ARG A 89 -14.22 -18.68 -7.43
CA ARG A 89 -13.19 -19.69 -7.75
C ARG A 89 -11.80 -19.09 -7.63
N VAL A 90 -11.60 -17.88 -8.18
CA VAL A 90 -10.29 -17.21 -8.14
C VAL A 90 -9.96 -16.78 -6.71
N PHE A 91 -10.95 -16.40 -5.91
CA PHE A 91 -10.74 -16.08 -4.50
C PHE A 91 -10.33 -17.31 -3.68
N ILE A 92 -11.02 -18.45 -3.87
CA ILE A 92 -10.65 -19.72 -3.22
C ILE A 92 -9.26 -20.19 -3.68
N PHE A 93 -8.95 -20.09 -4.97
CA PHE A 93 -7.59 -20.35 -5.48
C PHE A 93 -6.56 -19.47 -4.75
N GLY A 94 -6.85 -18.16 -4.58
CA GLY A 94 -6.01 -17.24 -3.82
C GLY A 94 -5.80 -17.69 -2.37
N LEU A 95 -6.88 -18.07 -1.65
CA LEU A 95 -6.81 -18.59 -0.29
C LEU A 95 -5.95 -19.85 -0.17
N VAL A 96 -6.18 -20.82 -1.05
CA VAL A 96 -5.43 -22.09 -1.06
C VAL A 96 -3.95 -21.85 -1.36
N THR A 97 -3.65 -21.08 -2.41
CA THR A 97 -2.27 -20.74 -2.80
C THR A 97 -1.56 -19.98 -1.68
N PHE A 98 -2.20 -18.95 -1.13
CA PHE A 98 -1.63 -18.17 -0.02
C PHE A 98 -1.34 -19.05 1.20
N THR A 99 -2.26 -19.93 1.58
CA THR A 99 -2.14 -20.82 2.74
C THR A 99 -1.04 -21.85 2.55
N ILE A 100 -0.96 -22.48 1.37
CA ILE A 100 0.10 -23.46 1.06
C ILE A 100 1.47 -22.79 1.09
N PHE A 101 1.63 -21.66 0.41
CA PHE A 101 2.92 -20.97 0.39
C PHE A 101 3.27 -20.34 1.74
N SER A 102 2.30 -19.93 2.56
CA SER A 102 2.54 -19.55 3.93
C SER A 102 3.09 -20.71 4.77
N LEU A 103 2.51 -21.91 4.62
CA LEU A 103 3.03 -23.12 5.27
C LEU A 103 4.47 -23.42 4.82
N LEU A 104 4.75 -23.32 3.53
CA LEU A 104 6.10 -23.54 2.97
C LEU A 104 7.10 -22.48 3.47
N CYS A 105 6.70 -21.23 3.58
CA CYS A 105 7.54 -20.16 4.19
C CYS A 105 7.93 -20.51 5.62
N GLY A 106 7.00 -21.06 6.42
CA GLY A 106 7.29 -21.47 7.78
C GLY A 106 8.29 -22.63 7.90
N PHE A 107 8.42 -23.45 6.86
CA PHE A 107 9.39 -24.55 6.76
C PHE A 107 10.59 -24.24 5.86
N ALA A 108 10.81 -22.98 5.46
CA ALA A 108 11.89 -22.64 4.55
C ALA A 108 13.27 -22.99 5.14
N PRO A 109 14.07 -23.85 4.45
CA PRO A 109 15.38 -24.28 4.96
C PRO A 109 16.49 -23.25 4.74
N SER A 110 16.27 -22.25 3.88
CA SER A 110 17.22 -21.19 3.59
C SER A 110 16.49 -19.93 3.14
N ILE A 111 17.22 -18.80 3.11
CA ILE A 111 16.69 -17.52 2.67
C ILE A 111 16.19 -17.57 1.21
N ASP A 112 16.85 -18.30 0.32
CA ASP A 112 16.47 -18.41 -1.10
C ASP A 112 15.13 -19.14 -1.26
N TRP A 113 14.92 -20.22 -0.54
CA TRP A 113 13.63 -20.91 -0.51
C TRP A 113 12.54 -20.02 0.08
N LEU A 114 12.84 -19.28 1.14
CA LEU A 114 11.91 -18.33 1.72
C LEU A 114 11.49 -17.27 0.69
N ILE A 115 12.42 -16.71 -0.08
CA ILE A 115 12.14 -15.74 -1.15
C ILE A 115 11.25 -16.35 -2.23
N VAL A 116 11.54 -17.56 -2.68
CA VAL A 116 10.73 -18.27 -3.70
C VAL A 116 9.32 -18.53 -3.18
N PHE A 117 9.18 -19.02 -1.95
CA PHE A 117 7.87 -19.28 -1.35
C PHE A 117 7.08 -17.98 -1.13
N ARG A 118 7.74 -16.89 -0.79
CA ARG A 118 7.14 -15.56 -0.69
C ARG A 118 6.60 -15.07 -2.04
N ALA A 119 7.31 -15.31 -3.13
CA ALA A 119 6.80 -15.03 -4.47
C ALA A 119 5.51 -15.82 -4.76
N GLY A 120 5.48 -17.12 -4.43
CA GLY A 120 4.27 -17.95 -4.55
C GLY A 120 3.11 -17.48 -3.66
N GLN A 121 3.41 -17.05 -2.43
CA GLN A 121 2.43 -16.48 -1.51
C GLN A 121 1.85 -15.15 -2.05
N GLY A 122 2.68 -14.33 -2.70
CA GLY A 122 2.27 -13.09 -3.38
C GLY A 122 1.24 -13.32 -4.48
N LEU A 123 1.33 -14.44 -5.22
CA LEU A 123 0.33 -14.81 -6.22
C LEU A 123 -1.05 -15.03 -5.58
N GLY A 124 -1.10 -15.74 -4.45
CA GLY A 124 -2.32 -15.90 -3.65
C GLY A 124 -2.84 -14.55 -3.13
N GLY A 125 -1.96 -13.73 -2.56
CA GLY A 125 -2.27 -12.39 -2.06
C GLY A 125 -2.87 -11.47 -3.13
N ALA A 126 -2.35 -11.52 -4.36
CA ALA A 126 -2.90 -10.74 -5.49
C ALA A 126 -4.37 -11.11 -5.78
N ALA A 127 -4.70 -12.40 -5.75
CA ALA A 127 -6.09 -12.86 -5.93
C ALA A 127 -6.98 -12.38 -4.76
N LEU A 128 -6.53 -12.52 -3.52
CA LEU A 128 -7.29 -12.12 -2.33
C LEU A 128 -7.61 -10.63 -2.32
N LEU A 129 -6.61 -9.78 -2.55
CA LEU A 129 -6.77 -8.33 -2.51
C LEU A 129 -7.60 -7.81 -3.69
N THR A 130 -7.48 -8.43 -4.87
CA THR A 130 -8.21 -7.99 -6.07
C THR A 130 -9.66 -8.43 -6.06
N ILE A 131 -9.96 -9.68 -5.68
CA ILE A 131 -11.28 -10.28 -5.86
C ILE A 131 -12.20 -10.04 -4.66
N SER A 132 -11.67 -9.68 -3.50
CA SER A 132 -12.46 -9.41 -2.28
C SER A 132 -13.53 -8.33 -2.51
N LEU A 133 -13.16 -7.20 -3.08
CA LEU A 133 -14.04 -6.06 -3.28
C LEU A 133 -15.19 -6.36 -4.27
N PRO A 134 -14.97 -6.93 -5.46
CA PRO A 134 -16.04 -7.35 -6.36
C PRO A 134 -17.05 -8.33 -5.76
N ILE A 135 -16.60 -9.30 -4.96
CA ILE A 135 -17.51 -10.25 -4.27
C ILE A 135 -18.42 -9.50 -3.29
N ILE A 136 -17.85 -8.60 -2.49
CA ILE A 136 -18.62 -7.81 -1.51
C ILE A 136 -19.65 -6.94 -2.23
N LEU A 137 -19.26 -6.23 -3.27
CA LEU A 137 -20.18 -5.38 -4.04
C LEU A 137 -21.28 -6.17 -4.76
N GLY A 138 -21.02 -7.43 -5.12
CA GLY A 138 -22.02 -8.33 -5.67
C GLY A 138 -23.03 -8.85 -4.64
N ALA A 139 -22.67 -8.86 -3.35
CA ALA A 139 -23.51 -9.35 -2.27
C ALA A 139 -24.41 -8.27 -1.64
N PHE A 140 -24.02 -6.98 -1.72
CA PHE A 140 -24.73 -5.89 -1.06
C PHE A 140 -25.60 -5.08 -2.04
N PRO A 141 -26.80 -4.62 -1.60
CA PRO A 141 -27.61 -3.72 -2.41
C PRO A 141 -26.90 -2.39 -2.62
N ARG A 142 -27.19 -1.71 -3.72
CA ARG A 142 -26.51 -0.45 -4.13
C ARG A 142 -26.44 0.59 -2.99
N ARG A 143 -27.54 0.75 -2.23
CA ARG A 143 -27.62 1.69 -1.09
C ARG A 143 -26.70 1.37 0.11
N GLN A 144 -26.16 0.17 0.19
CA GLN A 144 -25.29 -0.29 1.29
C GLN A 144 -23.85 -0.59 0.82
N GLN A 145 -23.54 -0.42 -0.46
CA GLN A 145 -22.23 -0.73 -1.01
C GLN A 145 -21.12 0.15 -0.40
N GLY A 146 -21.36 1.44 -0.23
CA GLY A 146 -20.41 2.34 0.42
C GLY A 146 -20.10 1.93 1.85
N MET A 147 -21.12 1.60 2.63
CA MET A 147 -20.94 1.08 4.01
C MET A 147 -20.15 -0.25 4.01
N ALA A 148 -20.47 -1.18 3.12
CA ALA A 148 -19.78 -2.47 3.03
C ALA A 148 -18.29 -2.29 2.67
N VAL A 149 -17.98 -1.40 1.72
CA VAL A 149 -16.60 -1.03 1.34
C VAL A 149 -15.90 -0.32 2.50
N GLY A 150 -16.61 0.53 3.24
CA GLY A 150 -16.10 1.18 4.45
C GLY A 150 -15.67 0.17 5.52
N ILE A 151 -16.50 -0.84 5.81
CA ILE A 151 -16.16 -1.91 6.76
C ILE A 151 -15.00 -2.77 6.24
N TRP A 152 -15.03 -3.14 4.96
CA TRP A 152 -13.93 -3.85 4.30
C TRP A 152 -12.61 -3.08 4.41
N GLY A 153 -12.60 -1.78 4.10
CA GLY A 153 -11.43 -0.93 4.26
C GLY A 153 -10.96 -0.79 5.70
N ALA A 154 -11.89 -0.72 6.66
CA ALA A 154 -11.59 -0.70 8.08
C ALA A 154 -10.87 -1.97 8.55
N LEU A 155 -11.33 -3.15 8.09
CA LEU A 155 -10.69 -4.43 8.41
C LEU A 155 -9.29 -4.53 7.77
N GLY A 156 -9.10 -3.94 6.59
CA GLY A 156 -7.77 -3.83 5.98
C GLY A 156 -6.80 -2.97 6.79
N THR A 157 -7.28 -1.86 7.34
CA THR A 157 -6.43 -1.02 8.22
C THR A 157 -6.17 -1.67 9.57
N ALA A 158 -7.13 -2.43 10.11
CA ALA A 158 -6.94 -3.23 11.30
C ALA A 158 -5.82 -4.27 11.12
N ALA A 159 -5.72 -4.90 9.95
CA ALA A 159 -4.63 -5.83 9.65
C ALA A 159 -3.26 -5.16 9.77
N ALA A 160 -3.11 -3.95 9.23
CA ALA A 160 -1.88 -3.17 9.32
C ALA A 160 -1.52 -2.78 10.77
N ALA A 161 -2.53 -2.53 11.63
CA ALA A 161 -2.32 -2.21 13.04
C ALA A 161 -1.93 -3.42 13.88
N VAL A 162 -2.58 -4.56 13.62
CA VAL A 162 -2.37 -5.81 14.37
C VAL A 162 -1.02 -6.47 14.02
N GLY A 163 -0.55 -6.30 12.78
CA GLY A 163 0.67 -6.96 12.27
C GLY A 163 1.89 -6.80 13.16
N PRO A 164 2.32 -5.58 13.48
CA PRO A 164 3.50 -5.35 14.33
C PRO A 164 3.36 -5.97 15.71
N THR A 165 2.20 -5.83 16.35
CA THR A 165 1.95 -6.37 17.70
C THR A 165 1.94 -7.89 17.68
N LEU A 166 1.19 -8.51 16.77
CA LEU A 166 1.11 -9.96 16.64
C LEU A 166 2.48 -10.55 16.25
N GLY A 167 3.17 -9.91 15.30
CA GLY A 167 4.52 -10.31 14.88
C GLY A 167 5.52 -10.27 16.03
N GLY A 168 5.51 -9.18 16.80
CA GLY A 168 6.35 -9.03 17.97
C GLY A 168 6.13 -10.12 19.01
N VAL A 169 4.86 -10.45 19.33
CA VAL A 169 4.51 -11.54 20.25
C VAL A 169 5.00 -12.90 19.72
N LEU A 170 4.70 -13.21 18.45
CA LEU A 170 5.06 -14.51 17.86
C LEU A 170 6.57 -14.72 17.77
N VAL A 171 7.33 -13.66 17.44
CA VAL A 171 8.80 -13.75 17.35
C VAL A 171 9.44 -13.80 18.74
N THR A 172 8.94 -13.06 19.73
CA THR A 172 9.51 -13.01 21.08
C THR A 172 9.27 -14.29 21.87
N TYR A 173 8.07 -14.86 21.80
CA TYR A 173 7.69 -16.04 22.57
C TYR A 173 7.75 -17.36 21.81
N GLY A 174 8.06 -17.31 20.49
CA GLY A 174 8.16 -18.47 19.63
C GLY A 174 9.37 -18.38 18.70
N HIS A 175 9.15 -18.63 17.43
CA HIS A 175 10.14 -18.59 16.36
C HIS A 175 9.59 -17.72 15.21
N TRP A 176 10.46 -17.10 14.40
CA TRP A 176 10.01 -16.27 13.27
C TRP A 176 9.04 -17.00 12.32
N SER A 177 9.18 -18.31 12.15
CA SER A 177 8.29 -19.15 11.33
C SER A 177 6.81 -19.07 11.75
N TRP A 178 6.52 -18.77 13.02
CA TRP A 178 5.16 -18.69 13.53
C TRP A 178 4.33 -17.57 12.88
N ILE A 179 5.00 -16.51 12.35
CA ILE A 179 4.30 -15.45 11.59
C ILE A 179 3.65 -16.00 10.32
N PHE A 180 4.20 -17.07 9.75
CA PHE A 180 3.65 -17.76 8.60
C PHE A 180 2.65 -18.85 9.01
N PHE A 181 2.96 -19.62 10.04
CA PHE A 181 2.08 -20.70 10.51
C PHE A 181 0.74 -20.20 11.03
N VAL A 182 0.65 -18.98 11.59
CA VAL A 182 -0.61 -18.38 12.05
C VAL A 182 -1.63 -18.24 10.91
N ASN A 183 -1.18 -18.04 9.68
CA ASN A 183 -2.04 -17.93 8.51
C ASN A 183 -2.66 -19.27 8.11
N VAL A 184 -2.06 -20.40 8.48
CA VAL A 184 -2.50 -21.73 8.01
C VAL A 184 -3.87 -22.10 8.57
N PRO A 185 -4.12 -22.11 9.89
CA PRO A 185 -5.44 -22.43 10.43
C PRO A 185 -6.49 -21.41 9.98
N ILE A 186 -6.14 -20.12 9.90
CA ILE A 186 -7.05 -19.06 9.43
C ILE A 186 -7.41 -19.29 7.96
N GLY A 187 -6.41 -19.61 7.12
CA GLY A 187 -6.61 -19.85 5.70
C GLY A 187 -7.47 -21.08 5.43
N ILE A 188 -7.25 -22.19 6.13
CA ILE A 188 -8.09 -23.40 6.02
C ILE A 188 -9.53 -23.07 6.41
N ALA A 189 -9.74 -22.38 7.54
CA ALA A 189 -11.07 -21.95 7.96
C ALA A 189 -11.71 -21.02 6.93
N ALA A 190 -10.96 -20.06 6.38
CA ALA A 190 -11.44 -19.13 5.35
C ALA A 190 -11.84 -19.87 4.07
N VAL A 191 -11.08 -20.87 3.61
CA VAL A 191 -11.43 -21.70 2.44
C VAL A 191 -12.77 -22.38 2.67
N VAL A 192 -12.97 -23.04 3.82
CA VAL A 192 -14.20 -23.77 4.14
C VAL A 192 -15.39 -22.79 4.22
N VAL A 193 -15.24 -21.70 4.95
CA VAL A 193 -16.32 -20.71 5.12
C VAL A 193 -16.67 -20.06 3.76
N CYS A 194 -15.68 -19.65 2.97
CA CYS A 194 -15.94 -19.07 1.65
C CYS A 194 -16.56 -20.07 0.68
N ALA A 195 -16.18 -21.35 0.74
CA ALA A 195 -16.80 -22.38 -0.09
C ALA A 195 -18.30 -22.53 0.19
N ILE A 196 -18.72 -22.39 1.45
CA ILE A 196 -20.12 -22.53 1.89
C ILE A 196 -20.92 -21.25 1.72
N VAL A 197 -20.33 -20.10 2.10
CA VAL A 197 -21.07 -18.84 2.27
C VAL A 197 -21.10 -18.00 0.98
N VAL A 198 -20.00 -17.98 0.22
CA VAL A 198 -19.93 -17.18 -1.01
C VAL A 198 -20.70 -17.89 -2.13
N PRO A 199 -21.72 -17.23 -2.73
CA PRO A 199 -22.49 -17.84 -3.81
C PRO A 199 -21.61 -18.08 -5.05
N PRO A 200 -21.91 -19.09 -5.87
CA PRO A 200 -21.23 -19.24 -7.15
C PRO A 200 -21.50 -18.02 -8.03
N THR A 201 -20.43 -17.38 -8.48
CA THR A 201 -20.56 -16.26 -9.41
C THR A 201 -20.98 -16.80 -10.77
N VAL A 202 -21.99 -16.17 -11.39
CA VAL A 202 -22.50 -16.58 -12.69
C VAL A 202 -21.36 -16.57 -13.70
N ARG A 203 -21.07 -17.74 -14.24
CA ARG A 203 -20.08 -17.93 -15.30
C ARG A 203 -20.60 -17.21 -16.54
N ARG A 204 -19.86 -16.29 -17.08
CA ARG A 204 -20.20 -15.73 -18.39
C ARG A 204 -20.13 -16.89 -19.39
N ALA A 205 -21.28 -17.27 -19.91
CA ALA A 205 -21.35 -18.23 -21.00
C ALA A 205 -20.44 -17.71 -22.12
N LYS A 206 -19.45 -18.54 -22.51
CA LYS A 206 -18.55 -18.33 -23.65
C LYS A 206 -18.28 -16.86 -23.99
N ALA A 207 -17.46 -16.15 -23.20
CA ALA A 207 -16.77 -15.00 -23.75
C ALA A 207 -15.94 -15.55 -24.93
N GLU A 208 -16.32 -15.24 -26.14
CA GLU A 208 -15.55 -15.57 -27.34
C GLU A 208 -14.16 -14.96 -27.20
N GLY A 209 -13.15 -15.81 -27.20
CA GLY A 209 -11.74 -15.43 -27.06
C GLY A 209 -11.03 -16.11 -25.90
N GLY A 210 -9.74 -16.37 -26.07
CA GLY A 210 -8.83 -16.98 -25.11
C GLY A 210 -8.48 -16.05 -23.93
N ILE A 211 -7.60 -16.50 -23.05
CA ILE A 211 -6.89 -15.65 -22.08
C ILE A 211 -5.90 -14.80 -22.88
N ASP A 212 -5.85 -13.52 -22.63
CA ASP A 212 -4.85 -12.62 -23.22
C ASP A 212 -3.47 -12.83 -22.56
N ILE A 213 -2.82 -13.94 -22.91
CA ILE A 213 -1.48 -14.24 -22.38
C ILE A 213 -0.46 -13.18 -22.77
N PRO A 214 -0.41 -12.68 -24.05
CA PRO A 214 0.50 -11.60 -24.40
C PRO A 214 0.28 -10.32 -23.58
N GLY A 215 -0.97 -9.86 -23.40
CA GLY A 215 -1.28 -8.71 -22.56
C GLY A 215 -0.84 -8.91 -21.09
N MET A 216 -1.04 -10.11 -20.53
CA MET A 216 -0.54 -10.48 -19.21
C MET A 216 0.98 -10.43 -19.11
N LEU A 217 1.69 -10.90 -20.12
CA LEU A 217 3.15 -10.88 -20.14
C LEU A 217 3.70 -9.47 -20.32
N ILE A 218 3.14 -8.67 -21.23
CA ILE A 218 3.59 -7.29 -21.48
C ILE A 218 3.39 -6.43 -20.23
N SER A 219 2.19 -6.48 -19.64
CA SER A 219 1.91 -5.74 -18.40
C SER A 219 2.75 -6.24 -17.23
N GLY A 220 2.91 -7.57 -17.12
CA GLY A 220 3.73 -8.20 -16.09
C GLY A 220 5.19 -7.80 -16.16
N VAL A 221 5.81 -7.83 -17.34
CA VAL A 221 7.20 -7.40 -17.57
C VAL A 221 7.35 -5.92 -17.26
N GLY A 222 6.42 -5.07 -17.71
CA GLY A 222 6.46 -3.63 -17.43
C GLY A 222 6.35 -3.30 -15.94
N LEU A 223 5.39 -3.90 -15.25
CA LEU A 223 5.20 -3.69 -13.81
C LEU A 223 6.36 -4.29 -12.99
N PHE A 224 6.87 -5.44 -13.40
CA PHE A 224 8.06 -6.05 -12.80
C PHE A 224 9.27 -5.11 -12.93
N ALA A 225 9.56 -4.65 -14.15
CA ALA A 225 10.70 -3.76 -14.42
C ALA A 225 10.58 -2.43 -13.66
N LEU A 226 9.39 -1.82 -13.65
CA LEU A 226 9.13 -0.60 -12.89
C LEU A 226 9.36 -0.81 -11.40
N THR A 227 8.74 -1.85 -10.83
CA THR A 227 8.81 -2.12 -9.39
C THR A 227 10.22 -2.49 -8.97
N LEU A 228 10.90 -3.36 -9.71
CA LEU A 228 12.28 -3.75 -9.44
C LEU A 228 13.23 -2.55 -9.54
N GLY A 229 13.10 -1.73 -10.58
CA GLY A 229 13.92 -0.53 -10.75
C GLY A 229 13.74 0.47 -9.60
N LEU A 230 12.51 0.63 -9.09
CA LEU A 230 12.22 1.50 -7.95
C LEU A 230 12.73 0.93 -6.61
N VAL A 231 12.62 -0.39 -6.42
CA VAL A 231 13.07 -1.06 -5.19
C VAL A 231 14.59 -1.08 -5.11
N GLU A 232 15.27 -1.45 -6.20
CA GLU A 232 16.72 -1.62 -6.24
C GLU A 232 17.49 -0.35 -6.67
N GLY A 233 16.78 0.72 -7.04
CA GLY A 233 17.41 1.96 -7.48
C GLY A 233 18.40 2.57 -6.48
N GLY A 234 18.11 2.44 -5.18
CA GLY A 234 18.99 2.90 -4.10
C GLY A 234 20.24 2.03 -3.93
N SER A 235 20.09 0.70 -4.03
CA SER A 235 21.18 -0.28 -3.82
C SER A 235 22.09 -0.46 -5.03
N TRP A 236 21.50 -0.49 -6.26
CA TRP A 236 22.26 -0.64 -7.50
C TRP A 236 22.73 0.70 -8.08
N GLY A 237 22.23 1.82 -7.54
CA GLY A 237 22.49 3.18 -7.99
C GLY A 237 21.52 3.61 -9.12
N TRP A 238 20.87 4.76 -8.91
CA TRP A 238 19.83 5.30 -9.81
C TRP A 238 20.32 5.53 -11.26
N THR A 239 21.62 5.76 -11.45
CA THR A 239 22.24 6.01 -12.76
C THR A 239 22.93 4.77 -13.34
N SER A 240 22.83 3.61 -12.69
CA SER A 240 23.43 2.38 -13.18
C SER A 240 22.72 1.86 -14.45
N ALA A 241 23.48 1.21 -15.34
CA ALA A 241 22.94 0.66 -16.58
C ALA A 241 21.77 -0.32 -16.34
N PRO A 242 21.79 -1.23 -15.34
CA PRO A 242 20.65 -2.10 -15.05
C PRO A 242 19.38 -1.31 -14.68
N ILE A 243 19.47 -0.28 -13.83
CA ILE A 243 18.31 0.53 -13.41
C ILE A 243 17.75 1.33 -14.59
N ILE A 244 18.61 1.94 -15.41
CA ILE A 244 18.17 2.65 -16.61
C ILE A 244 17.48 1.68 -17.59
N ALA A 245 18.03 0.47 -17.76
CA ALA A 245 17.41 -0.55 -18.61
C ALA A 245 16.03 -0.98 -18.09
N LEU A 246 15.88 -1.17 -16.78
CA LEU A 246 14.59 -1.50 -16.17
C LEU A 246 13.55 -0.40 -16.40
N PHE A 247 13.91 0.87 -16.20
CA PHE A 247 12.99 1.98 -16.49
C PHE A 247 12.69 2.12 -17.99
N ALA A 248 13.66 1.89 -18.87
CA ALA A 248 13.42 1.88 -20.32
C ALA A 248 12.43 0.78 -20.70
N VAL A 249 12.57 -0.43 -20.16
CA VAL A 249 11.61 -1.54 -20.35
C VAL A 249 10.23 -1.14 -19.84
N ALA A 250 10.12 -0.57 -18.65
CA ALA A 250 8.84 -0.15 -18.07
C ALA A 250 8.15 0.92 -18.94
N VAL A 251 8.91 1.92 -19.43
CA VAL A 251 8.39 3.00 -20.30
C VAL A 251 7.96 2.46 -21.66
N LEU A 252 8.70 1.53 -22.26
CA LEU A 252 8.39 0.97 -23.57
C LEU A 252 7.23 -0.03 -23.52
N THR A 253 7.11 -0.80 -22.45
CA THR A 253 6.02 -1.80 -22.33
C THR A 253 4.67 -1.15 -22.10
N PHE A 254 4.58 0.07 -21.52
CA PHE A 254 3.31 0.74 -21.29
C PHE A 254 2.57 1.08 -22.62
N PRO A 255 3.13 1.81 -23.59
CA PRO A 255 2.47 2.05 -24.87
C PRO A 255 2.25 0.77 -25.67
N LEU A 256 3.19 -0.19 -25.59
CA LEU A 256 3.02 -1.52 -26.21
C LEU A 256 1.81 -2.25 -25.64
N PHE A 257 1.60 -2.23 -24.32
CA PHE A 257 0.43 -2.79 -23.66
C PHE A 257 -0.86 -2.09 -24.11
N MET A 258 -0.88 -0.75 -24.12
CA MET A 258 -2.05 0.01 -24.58
C MET A 258 -2.36 -0.29 -26.06
N TRP A 259 -1.35 -0.37 -26.91
CA TRP A 259 -1.53 -0.74 -28.31
C TRP A 259 -2.08 -2.15 -28.44
N TRP A 260 -1.52 -3.14 -27.74
CA TRP A 260 -1.98 -4.53 -27.76
C TRP A 260 -3.44 -4.65 -27.32
N GLU A 261 -3.81 -4.04 -26.21
CA GLU A 261 -5.16 -4.07 -25.63
C GLU A 261 -6.23 -3.46 -26.56
N THR A 262 -5.84 -2.55 -27.44
CA THR A 262 -6.77 -1.98 -28.45
C THR A 262 -6.96 -2.87 -29.68
N HIS A 263 -6.04 -3.84 -29.92
CA HIS A 263 -6.07 -4.69 -31.10
C HIS A 263 -6.49 -6.14 -30.82
N THR A 264 -6.48 -6.56 -29.57
CA THR A 264 -6.86 -7.93 -29.20
C THR A 264 -8.37 -8.10 -29.07
N LYS A 265 -8.90 -9.28 -29.47
CA LYS A 265 -10.34 -9.61 -29.37
C LYS A 265 -10.83 -9.82 -27.96
N SER A 266 -9.94 -10.14 -27.01
CA SER A 266 -10.28 -10.42 -25.61
C SER A 266 -9.36 -9.67 -24.67
N PRO A 267 -9.40 -8.34 -24.62
CA PRO A 267 -8.46 -7.53 -23.86
C PRO A 267 -8.46 -7.89 -22.38
N MET A 268 -7.27 -7.95 -21.78
CA MET A 268 -7.12 -8.10 -20.34
C MET A 268 -7.63 -6.87 -19.61
N PHE A 269 -7.31 -5.69 -20.13
CA PHE A 269 -7.78 -4.40 -19.65
C PHE A 269 -8.52 -3.65 -20.77
N PRO A 270 -9.87 -3.64 -20.79
CA PRO A 270 -10.60 -2.88 -21.78
C PRO A 270 -10.28 -1.38 -21.69
N VAL A 271 -9.51 -0.86 -22.64
CA VAL A 271 -9.01 0.53 -22.64
C VAL A 271 -10.15 1.55 -22.56
N ASN A 272 -11.37 1.18 -23.04
CA ASN A 272 -12.57 1.99 -22.92
C ASN A 272 -12.93 2.35 -21.47
N LEU A 273 -12.48 1.59 -20.46
CA LEU A 273 -12.68 1.92 -19.05
C LEU A 273 -12.02 3.25 -18.68
N LEU A 274 -10.93 3.62 -19.34
CA LEU A 274 -10.25 4.91 -19.13
C LEU A 274 -11.11 6.12 -19.59
N ARG A 275 -12.10 5.90 -20.43
CA ARG A 275 -13.06 6.95 -20.84
C ARG A 275 -14.13 7.21 -19.77
N ILE A 276 -14.30 6.29 -18.82
CA ILE A 276 -15.23 6.47 -17.70
C ILE A 276 -14.60 7.43 -16.70
N ARG A 277 -15.05 8.68 -16.71
CA ARG A 277 -14.47 9.77 -15.92
C ARG A 277 -14.33 9.44 -14.43
N SER A 278 -15.37 8.86 -13.82
CA SER A 278 -15.34 8.51 -12.39
C SER A 278 -14.32 7.40 -12.07
N PHE A 279 -14.20 6.40 -12.95
CA PHE A 279 -13.22 5.32 -12.82
C PHE A 279 -11.78 5.85 -12.90
N THR A 280 -11.47 6.60 -13.96
CA THR A 280 -10.12 7.14 -14.16
C THR A 280 -9.74 8.13 -13.06
N ALA A 281 -10.67 9.00 -12.66
CA ALA A 281 -10.47 9.94 -11.58
C ALA A 281 -10.19 9.24 -10.24
N ALA A 282 -10.98 8.21 -9.88
CA ALA A 282 -10.77 7.47 -8.64
C ALA A 282 -9.45 6.70 -8.64
N ASN A 283 -9.08 6.06 -9.75
CA ASN A 283 -7.79 5.36 -9.88
C ASN A 283 -6.60 6.31 -9.81
N SER A 284 -6.67 7.48 -10.45
CA SER A 284 -5.64 8.52 -10.36
C SER A 284 -5.51 9.06 -8.93
N ALA A 285 -6.63 9.35 -8.25
CA ALA A 285 -6.61 9.79 -6.86
C ALA A 285 -5.97 8.74 -5.93
N ILE A 286 -6.31 7.45 -6.10
CA ILE A 286 -5.71 6.34 -5.33
C ILE A 286 -4.21 6.22 -5.60
N MET A 287 -3.76 6.42 -6.82
CA MET A 287 -2.33 6.42 -7.15
C MET A 287 -1.59 7.54 -6.39
N PHE A 288 -2.13 8.76 -6.39
CA PHE A 288 -1.52 9.88 -5.65
C PHE A 288 -1.59 9.70 -4.13
N ILE A 289 -2.68 9.14 -3.58
CA ILE A 289 -2.74 8.78 -2.15
C ILE A 289 -1.74 7.66 -1.85
N GLY A 290 -1.61 6.66 -2.72
CA GLY A 290 -0.58 5.62 -2.61
C GLY A 290 0.82 6.23 -2.56
N LEU A 291 1.12 7.19 -3.44
CA LEU A 291 2.38 7.92 -3.47
C LEU A 291 2.62 8.68 -2.16
N ALA A 292 1.62 9.38 -1.66
CA ALA A 292 1.71 10.08 -0.37
C ALA A 292 1.93 9.12 0.82
N MET A 293 1.30 7.94 0.80
CA MET A 293 1.49 6.91 1.83
C MET A 293 2.85 6.23 1.74
N GLY A 294 3.39 6.11 0.52
CA GLY A 294 4.68 5.47 0.28
C GLY A 294 5.77 6.19 1.05
N GLY A 295 6.50 5.44 1.86
CA GLY A 295 7.57 5.97 2.71
C GLY A 295 7.12 6.75 3.95
N THR A 296 5.87 7.24 4.05
CA THR A 296 5.41 8.01 5.22
C THR A 296 5.56 7.22 6.52
N PHE A 297 5.13 5.96 6.54
CA PHE A 297 5.31 5.10 7.71
C PHE A 297 6.78 4.96 8.10
N LEU A 298 7.63 4.69 7.12
CA LEU A 298 9.07 4.56 7.33
C LEU A 298 9.66 5.85 7.91
N MET A 299 9.31 7.01 7.34
CA MET A 299 9.82 8.30 7.80
C MET A 299 9.40 8.61 9.24
N VAL A 300 8.15 8.35 9.62
CA VAL A 300 7.69 8.58 11.00
C VAL A 300 8.41 7.64 11.97
N VAL A 301 8.60 6.35 11.63
CA VAL A 301 9.38 5.42 12.47
C VAL A 301 10.83 5.89 12.61
N LEU A 302 11.48 6.21 11.48
CA LEU A 302 12.86 6.69 11.50
C LEU A 302 13.01 7.98 12.33
N PHE A 303 12.06 8.91 12.24
CA PHE A 303 12.06 10.12 13.06
C PHE A 303 12.00 9.79 14.55
N LEU A 304 11.06 8.92 14.95
CA LEU A 304 10.89 8.52 16.35
C LEU A 304 12.13 7.78 16.91
N VAL A 305 12.76 6.93 16.11
CA VAL A 305 13.92 6.15 16.54
C VAL A 305 15.21 6.99 16.46
N SER A 306 15.47 7.66 15.32
CA SER A 306 16.75 8.32 15.07
C SER A 306 16.85 9.72 15.69
N VAL A 307 15.74 10.47 15.80
CA VAL A 307 15.73 11.83 16.34
C VAL A 307 15.33 11.83 17.81
N LEU A 308 14.23 11.15 18.15
CA LEU A 308 13.70 11.15 19.52
C LEU A 308 14.28 10.03 20.41
N GLY A 309 15.03 9.08 19.85
CA GLY A 309 15.69 8.01 20.61
C GLY A 309 14.73 6.97 21.20
N TYR A 310 13.50 6.86 20.68
CA TYR A 310 12.56 5.84 21.16
C TYR A 310 12.94 4.45 20.63
N SER A 311 12.59 3.41 21.40
CA SER A 311 12.72 2.05 20.92
C SER A 311 11.78 1.80 19.72
N GLU A 312 12.16 0.86 18.86
CA GLU A 312 11.37 0.46 17.68
C GLU A 312 9.92 0.07 18.07
N LEU A 313 9.76 -0.62 19.20
CA LEU A 313 8.44 -0.98 19.72
C LEU A 313 7.58 0.26 20.08
N ARG A 314 8.17 1.25 20.75
CA ARG A 314 7.48 2.51 21.07
C ARG A 314 7.11 3.28 19.80
N ALA A 315 8.00 3.32 18.83
CA ALA A 315 7.74 3.96 17.54
C ALA A 315 6.60 3.25 16.77
N ALA A 316 6.60 1.91 16.75
CA ALA A 316 5.55 1.12 16.14
C ALA A 316 4.18 1.34 16.81
N LEU A 317 4.15 1.39 18.14
CA LEU A 317 2.92 1.68 18.89
C LEU A 317 2.38 3.10 18.61
N ALA A 318 3.25 4.10 18.50
CA ALA A 318 2.86 5.46 18.19
C ALA A 318 2.20 5.58 16.80
N ILE A 319 2.73 4.88 15.80
CA ILE A 319 2.17 4.85 14.46
C ILE A 319 0.83 4.11 14.39
N THR A 320 0.58 3.15 15.28
CA THR A 320 -0.67 2.39 15.34
C THR A 320 -1.90 3.30 15.54
N VAL A 321 -1.72 4.53 16.01
CA VAL A 321 -2.79 5.55 16.08
C VAL A 321 -3.42 5.77 14.70
N MET A 322 -2.64 5.80 13.62
CA MET A 322 -3.17 6.04 12.27
C MET A 322 -4.17 4.97 11.81
N PRO A 323 -3.85 3.66 11.79
CA PRO A 323 -4.81 2.64 11.40
C PRO A 323 -5.98 2.51 12.38
N VAL A 324 -5.80 2.80 13.67
CA VAL A 324 -6.91 2.82 14.64
C VAL A 324 -7.90 3.94 14.33
N VAL A 325 -7.43 5.14 14.05
CA VAL A 325 -8.31 6.24 13.62
C VAL A 325 -8.98 5.91 12.29
N ALA A 326 -8.25 5.38 11.33
CA ALA A 326 -8.83 4.98 10.05
C ALA A 326 -9.90 3.89 10.20
N LEU A 327 -9.72 2.92 11.10
CA LEU A 327 -10.71 1.89 11.43
C LEU A 327 -12.04 2.49 11.91
N ILE A 328 -11.99 3.55 12.71
CA ILE A 328 -13.18 4.26 13.24
C ILE A 328 -13.85 5.11 12.15
N VAL A 329 -13.05 5.77 11.31
CA VAL A 329 -13.52 6.71 10.29
C VAL A 329 -14.08 5.99 9.06
N ALA A 330 -13.47 4.89 8.61
CA ALA A 330 -13.79 4.22 7.34
C ALA A 330 -15.25 3.75 7.21
N PRO A 331 -15.92 3.14 8.21
CA PRO A 331 -17.33 2.77 8.09
C PRO A 331 -18.26 3.99 7.98
N ASN A 332 -17.91 5.10 8.65
CA ASN A 332 -18.67 6.34 8.59
C ASN A 332 -18.47 7.06 7.25
N SER A 333 -17.26 6.98 6.69
CA SER A 333 -16.96 7.45 5.33
C SER A 333 -17.83 6.74 4.29
N GLY A 334 -17.99 5.42 4.40
CA GLY A 334 -18.87 4.65 3.52
C GLY A 334 -20.32 5.12 3.59
N ARG A 335 -20.86 5.34 4.79
CA ARG A 335 -22.22 5.90 4.98
C ARG A 335 -22.35 7.32 4.44
N LEU A 336 -21.31 8.14 4.60
CA LEU A 336 -21.27 9.50 4.08
C LEU A 336 -21.26 9.49 2.55
N ASN A 337 -20.47 8.60 1.95
CA ASN A 337 -20.44 8.38 0.50
C ASN A 337 -21.83 8.00 -0.05
N ASP A 338 -22.56 7.13 0.63
CA ASP A 338 -23.91 6.73 0.22
C ASP A 338 -24.92 7.91 0.28
N ARG A 339 -24.69 8.88 1.18
CA ARG A 339 -25.59 10.04 1.38
C ARG A 339 -25.27 11.23 0.46
N ILE A 340 -24.01 11.64 0.37
CA ILE A 340 -23.60 12.88 -0.32
C ILE A 340 -22.76 12.62 -1.58
N GLY A 341 -22.43 11.34 -1.87
CA GLY A 341 -21.56 10.95 -2.97
C GLY A 341 -20.08 10.99 -2.63
N PRO A 342 -19.22 10.46 -3.52
CA PRO A 342 -17.80 10.23 -3.23
C PRO A 342 -16.92 11.49 -3.24
N ARG A 343 -17.31 12.54 -3.95
CA ARG A 343 -16.46 13.74 -4.19
C ARG A 343 -15.94 14.39 -2.92
N LEU A 344 -16.85 14.78 -2.05
CA LEU A 344 -16.50 15.52 -0.85
C LEU A 344 -15.73 14.65 0.17
N PRO A 345 -16.17 13.43 0.50
CA PRO A 345 -15.41 12.58 1.42
C PRO A 345 -14.02 12.22 0.90
N ALA A 346 -13.87 11.94 -0.40
CA ALA A 346 -12.57 11.63 -0.99
C ALA A 346 -11.62 12.84 -0.96
N ALA A 347 -12.11 14.02 -1.37
CA ALA A 347 -11.33 15.26 -1.35
C ALA A 347 -10.96 15.69 0.07
N ALA A 348 -11.90 15.60 1.02
CA ALA A 348 -11.65 15.89 2.44
C ALA A 348 -10.64 14.91 3.04
N GLY A 349 -10.70 13.62 2.64
CA GLY A 349 -9.73 12.62 3.05
C GLY A 349 -8.33 12.93 2.53
N ALA A 350 -8.19 13.27 1.25
CA ALA A 350 -6.91 13.67 0.65
C ALA A 350 -6.36 14.95 1.32
N ALA A 351 -7.22 15.94 1.58
CA ALA A 351 -6.86 17.17 2.28
C ALA A 351 -6.39 16.91 3.71
N SER A 352 -7.13 16.08 4.47
CA SER A 352 -6.72 15.69 5.84
C SER A 352 -5.38 14.98 5.85
N PHE A 353 -5.13 14.08 4.89
CA PHE A 353 -3.84 13.39 4.76
C PHE A 353 -2.71 14.38 4.46
N ALA A 354 -2.93 15.33 3.53
CA ALA A 354 -1.98 16.40 3.21
C ALA A 354 -1.68 17.30 4.41
N ILE A 355 -2.71 17.72 5.17
CA ILE A 355 -2.55 18.51 6.39
C ILE A 355 -1.69 17.75 7.40
N GLY A 356 -1.96 16.46 7.64
CA GLY A 356 -1.15 15.64 8.54
C GLY A 356 0.32 15.60 8.13
N LEU A 357 0.61 15.46 6.84
CA LEU A 357 1.98 15.46 6.31
C LEU A 357 2.66 16.81 6.43
N ILE A 358 1.95 17.92 6.15
CA ILE A 358 2.46 19.28 6.34
C ILE A 358 2.79 19.55 7.82
N LEU A 359 1.94 19.08 8.72
CA LEU A 359 2.18 19.19 10.16
C LEU A 359 3.37 18.32 10.61
N LEU A 360 3.54 17.12 10.04
CA LEU A 360 4.71 16.27 10.29
C LEU A 360 6.00 16.89 9.75
N ALA A 361 5.94 17.62 8.63
CA ALA A 361 7.09 18.34 8.08
C ALA A 361 7.63 19.46 9.02
N GLN A 362 6.86 19.88 10.02
CA GLN A 362 7.23 20.89 11.00
C GLN A 362 7.80 20.29 12.31
N LEU A 363 8.10 18.98 12.33
CA LEU A 363 8.71 18.34 13.48
C LEU A 363 10.19 18.75 13.60
N GLY A 364 10.63 19.06 14.79
CA GLY A 364 12.03 19.43 15.10
C GLY A 364 12.63 18.54 16.18
N GLY A 365 13.91 18.76 16.51
CA GLY A 365 14.65 17.98 17.50
C GLY A 365 14.12 18.03 18.94
N GLY A 366 13.29 19.03 19.27
CA GLY A 366 12.64 19.17 20.58
C GLY A 366 11.22 18.61 20.66
N THR A 367 10.76 17.93 19.62
CA THR A 367 9.40 17.37 19.51
C THR A 367 9.18 16.24 20.51
N THR A 368 7.98 16.15 21.08
CA THR A 368 7.56 15.05 21.96
C THR A 368 6.81 13.95 21.19
N LEU A 369 6.68 12.77 21.79
CA LEU A 369 5.87 11.68 21.23
C LEU A 369 4.42 12.12 20.96
N TRP A 370 3.85 12.89 21.87
CA TRP A 370 2.49 13.41 21.76
C TRP A 370 2.32 14.30 20.54
N ASP A 371 3.34 15.13 20.25
CA ASP A 371 3.36 15.99 19.07
C ASP A 371 3.29 15.21 17.75
N VAL A 372 3.91 14.05 17.70
CA VAL A 372 3.82 13.15 16.53
C VAL A 372 2.45 12.48 16.49
N MET A 373 1.95 11.94 17.60
CA MET A 373 0.72 11.15 17.65
C MET A 373 -0.51 11.95 17.18
N TRP A 374 -0.71 13.19 17.67
CA TRP A 374 -1.88 13.97 17.25
C TRP A 374 -1.82 14.38 15.77
N ARG A 375 -0.63 14.58 15.21
CA ARG A 375 -0.45 14.88 13.79
C ARG A 375 -0.77 13.65 12.92
N VAL A 376 -0.40 12.46 13.37
CA VAL A 376 -0.70 11.18 12.73
C VAL A 376 -2.21 10.89 12.69
N VAL A 377 -3.00 11.45 13.62
CA VAL A 377 -4.48 11.36 13.57
C VAL A 377 -5.03 11.88 12.24
N PHE A 378 -4.50 12.99 11.70
CA PHE A 378 -4.94 13.53 10.41
C PHE A 378 -4.67 12.56 9.25
N LEU A 379 -3.56 11.79 9.31
CA LEU A 379 -3.28 10.74 8.34
C LEU A 379 -4.33 9.61 8.44
N GLY A 380 -4.69 9.22 9.66
CA GLY A 380 -5.71 8.21 9.92
C GLY A 380 -7.10 8.63 9.41
N VAL A 381 -7.51 9.88 9.70
CA VAL A 381 -8.75 10.46 9.16
C VAL A 381 -8.71 10.48 7.63
N GLY A 382 -7.60 10.96 7.06
CA GLY A 382 -7.39 11.03 5.62
C GLY A 382 -7.52 9.67 4.94
N MET A 383 -6.84 8.66 5.46
CA MET A 383 -6.90 7.29 4.96
C MET A 383 -8.30 6.69 5.08
N GLY A 384 -8.94 6.85 6.24
CA GLY A 384 -10.28 6.33 6.51
C GLY A 384 -11.37 6.97 5.65
N LEU A 385 -11.22 8.24 5.26
CA LEU A 385 -12.15 8.93 4.35
C LEU A 385 -11.86 8.60 2.88
N ALA A 386 -10.62 8.69 2.43
CA ALA A 386 -10.27 8.62 1.01
C ALA A 386 -10.34 7.20 0.44
N MET A 387 -9.70 6.22 1.10
CA MET A 387 -9.52 4.88 0.53
C MET A 387 -10.83 4.13 0.24
N PRO A 388 -11.76 3.98 1.21
CA PRO A 388 -13.03 3.30 0.94
C PRO A 388 -13.89 4.06 -0.08
N THR A 389 -13.92 5.39 0.01
CA THR A 389 -14.71 6.24 -0.87
C THR A 389 -14.25 6.14 -2.32
N LEU A 390 -12.95 6.26 -2.57
CA LEU A 390 -12.37 6.15 -3.92
C LEU A 390 -12.53 4.73 -4.48
N SER A 391 -12.38 3.70 -3.64
CA SER A 391 -12.60 2.31 -4.04
C SER A 391 -14.06 2.07 -4.44
N ALA A 392 -15.00 2.58 -3.66
CA ALA A 392 -16.42 2.50 -3.98
C ALA A 392 -16.76 3.29 -5.27
N ALA A 393 -16.22 4.50 -5.43
CA ALA A 393 -16.46 5.34 -6.61
C ALA A 393 -15.91 4.72 -7.90
N SER A 394 -14.72 4.11 -7.83
CA SER A 394 -14.13 3.38 -8.95
C SER A 394 -15.03 2.23 -9.38
N MET A 395 -15.49 1.41 -8.43
CA MET A 395 -16.28 0.22 -8.72
C MET A 395 -17.73 0.51 -9.10
N ALA A 396 -18.34 1.55 -8.54
CA ALA A 396 -19.73 1.92 -8.79
C ALA A 396 -19.97 2.37 -10.24
N SER A 397 -18.93 2.90 -10.88
CA SER A 397 -18.98 3.32 -12.27
C SER A 397 -18.84 2.18 -13.29
N LEU A 398 -18.60 0.94 -12.80
CA LEU A 398 -18.34 -0.21 -13.65
C LEU A 398 -19.50 -1.20 -13.66
N PRO A 399 -19.83 -1.76 -14.84
CA PRO A 399 -20.75 -2.88 -14.92
C PRO A 399 -20.18 -4.10 -14.15
N PRO A 400 -21.06 -4.94 -13.55
CA PRO A 400 -20.64 -6.08 -12.73
C PRO A 400 -19.65 -7.03 -13.42
N GLN A 401 -19.69 -7.11 -14.74
CA GLN A 401 -18.91 -8.02 -15.57
C GLN A 401 -17.42 -7.70 -15.63
N VAL A 402 -17.00 -6.46 -15.32
CA VAL A 402 -15.62 -5.98 -15.39
C VAL A 402 -15.13 -5.43 -14.04
N ARG A 403 -15.84 -5.70 -12.96
CA ARG A 403 -15.44 -5.25 -11.62
C ARG A 403 -14.15 -5.90 -11.12
N GLY A 404 -13.86 -7.13 -11.54
CA GLY A 404 -12.59 -7.79 -11.24
C GLY A 404 -11.41 -7.02 -11.85
N VAL A 405 -11.47 -6.72 -13.15
CA VAL A 405 -10.47 -5.88 -13.82
C VAL A 405 -10.38 -4.50 -13.18
N GLY A 406 -11.52 -3.90 -12.85
CA GLY A 406 -11.57 -2.60 -12.16
C GLY A 406 -10.84 -2.62 -10.82
N SER A 407 -11.07 -3.65 -10.00
CA SER A 407 -10.38 -3.84 -8.72
C SER A 407 -8.88 -4.12 -8.90
N GLY A 408 -8.52 -4.91 -9.92
CA GLY A 408 -7.13 -5.13 -10.31
C GLY A 408 -6.42 -3.83 -10.67
N SER A 409 -7.04 -3.01 -11.52
CA SER A 409 -6.52 -1.67 -11.88
C SER A 409 -6.32 -0.78 -10.66
N LEU A 410 -7.31 -0.74 -9.75
CA LEU A 410 -7.26 0.04 -8.52
C LEU A 410 -6.08 -0.38 -7.62
N ASN A 411 -5.88 -1.68 -7.43
CA ASN A 411 -4.77 -2.19 -6.64
C ASN A 411 -3.42 -1.95 -7.32
N THR A 412 -3.36 -2.09 -8.66
CA THR A 412 -2.16 -1.78 -9.45
C THR A 412 -1.78 -0.30 -9.33
N MET A 413 -2.75 0.63 -9.49
CA MET A 413 -2.48 2.07 -9.35
C MET A 413 -2.03 2.43 -7.93
N ARG A 414 -2.68 1.85 -6.91
CA ARG A 414 -2.25 2.02 -5.52
C ARG A 414 -0.83 1.53 -5.29
N GLN A 415 -0.48 0.34 -5.84
CA GLN A 415 0.85 -0.25 -5.69
C GLN A 415 1.93 0.57 -6.41
N ILE A 416 1.67 1.01 -7.64
CA ILE A 416 2.58 1.90 -8.38
C ILE A 416 2.82 3.18 -7.57
N GLY A 417 1.73 3.83 -7.14
CA GLY A 417 1.83 5.04 -6.30
C GLY A 417 2.68 4.79 -5.06
N PHE A 418 2.38 3.73 -4.31
CA PHE A 418 3.11 3.39 -3.08
C PHE A 418 4.60 3.16 -3.34
N THR A 419 4.96 2.37 -4.36
CA THR A 419 6.36 2.05 -4.67
C THR A 419 7.13 3.29 -5.13
N VAL A 420 6.52 4.11 -6.02
CA VAL A 420 7.11 5.41 -6.43
C VAL A 420 7.27 6.34 -5.23
N GLY A 421 6.28 6.38 -4.33
CA GLY A 421 6.31 7.19 -3.13
C GLY A 421 7.45 6.80 -2.18
N VAL A 422 7.63 5.50 -1.93
CA VAL A 422 8.78 5.01 -1.12
C VAL A 422 10.09 5.47 -1.75
N ALA A 423 10.28 5.21 -3.05
CA ALA A 423 11.51 5.55 -3.76
C ALA A 423 11.81 7.06 -3.71
N LEU A 424 10.80 7.89 -3.97
CA LEU A 424 10.92 9.34 -3.95
C LEU A 424 11.27 9.87 -2.54
N VAL A 425 10.50 9.46 -1.55
CA VAL A 425 10.66 9.91 -0.16
C VAL A 425 12.02 9.49 0.41
N VAL A 426 12.44 8.24 0.15
CA VAL A 426 13.75 7.73 0.59
C VAL A 426 14.89 8.45 -0.13
N ALA A 427 14.78 8.70 -1.44
CA ALA A 427 15.82 9.41 -2.19
C ALA A 427 16.00 10.85 -1.67
N ILE A 428 14.90 11.59 -1.44
CA ILE A 428 14.95 12.93 -0.87
C ILE A 428 15.56 12.88 0.55
N PHE A 429 15.10 11.94 1.37
CA PHE A 429 15.59 11.79 2.75
C PHE A 429 17.09 11.52 2.81
N THR A 430 17.58 10.56 2.01
CA THR A 430 19.01 10.21 1.98
C THR A 430 19.87 11.40 1.55
N HIS A 431 19.41 12.17 0.56
CA HIS A 431 20.10 13.38 0.12
C HIS A 431 20.13 14.45 1.23
N MET A 432 19.00 14.71 1.89
CA MET A 432 18.91 15.69 2.96
C MET A 432 19.73 15.30 4.19
N VAL A 433 19.70 14.02 4.59
CA VAL A 433 20.54 13.52 5.70
C VAL A 433 22.03 13.73 5.41
N ALA A 434 22.48 13.44 4.18
CA ALA A 434 23.87 13.63 3.81
C ALA A 434 24.30 15.11 3.91
N GLN A 435 23.47 16.04 3.45
CA GLN A 435 23.74 17.48 3.54
C GLN A 435 23.71 17.99 4.98
N ASN A 436 22.67 17.66 5.73
CA ASN A 436 22.46 18.15 7.09
C ASN A 436 23.48 17.56 8.08
N ALA A 437 23.88 16.28 7.91
CA ALA A 437 24.95 15.68 8.70
C ALA A 437 26.30 16.38 8.46
N GLN A 438 26.60 16.77 7.22
CA GLN A 438 27.79 17.58 6.93
C GLN A 438 27.72 18.97 7.57
N HIS A 439 26.54 19.60 7.56
CA HIS A 439 26.30 20.89 8.19
C HIS A 439 26.50 20.80 9.72
N ALA A 440 25.87 19.83 10.37
CA ALA A 440 26.05 19.55 11.79
C ALA A 440 27.53 19.28 12.16
N THR A 441 28.25 18.53 11.31
CA THR A 441 29.68 18.27 11.53
C THR A 441 30.48 19.56 11.49
N ARG A 442 30.28 20.42 10.48
CA ARG A 442 30.99 21.71 10.36
C ARG A 442 30.71 22.63 11.54
N GLN A 443 29.46 22.78 11.95
CA GLN A 443 29.09 23.58 13.12
C GLN A 443 29.72 23.04 14.40
N SER A 444 29.69 21.72 14.58
CA SER A 444 30.25 21.08 15.76
C SER A 444 31.79 21.21 15.84
N VAL A 445 32.50 21.13 14.71
CA VAL A 445 33.93 21.43 14.62
C VAL A 445 34.22 22.88 15.01
N GLY A 446 33.43 23.83 14.50
CA GLY A 446 33.52 25.25 14.89
C GLY A 446 33.28 25.43 16.40
N LEU A 447 32.27 24.75 16.94
CA LEU A 447 31.97 24.80 18.38
C LEU A 447 33.14 24.26 19.23
N ILE A 448 33.73 23.11 18.85
CA ILE A 448 34.90 22.53 19.54
C ILE A 448 36.09 23.50 19.48
N ALA A 449 36.34 24.10 18.33
CA ALA A 449 37.45 25.04 18.13
C ALA A 449 37.35 26.30 19.06
N THR A 450 36.14 26.78 19.32
CA THR A 450 35.88 27.97 20.14
C THR A 450 35.80 27.68 21.63
N GLN A 451 35.86 26.43 22.10
CA GLN A 451 35.82 26.12 23.54
C GLN A 451 37.08 26.58 24.25
N PRO A 452 36.99 27.56 25.20
CA PRO A 452 38.15 28.09 25.87
C PRO A 452 38.77 27.14 26.90
N GLN A 453 38.00 26.14 27.33
CA GLN A 453 38.41 25.20 28.38
C GLN A 453 39.21 23.99 27.83
N LEU A 454 39.27 23.82 26.51
CA LEU A 454 39.94 22.73 25.82
C LEU A 454 41.34 23.13 25.33
N GLY A 455 42.34 22.31 25.61
CA GLY A 455 43.68 22.49 25.05
C GLY A 455 43.75 22.13 23.56
N PRO A 456 44.78 22.59 22.84
CA PRO A 456 44.89 22.31 21.39
C PRO A 456 44.88 20.82 21.03
N ALA A 457 45.50 19.97 21.87
CA ALA A 457 45.50 18.52 21.69
C ALA A 457 44.13 17.88 21.85
N GLU A 458 43.31 18.33 22.83
CA GLU A 458 41.96 17.86 23.09
C GLU A 458 41.02 18.28 21.96
N LYS A 459 41.12 19.53 21.49
CA LYS A 459 40.37 20.03 20.32
C LYS A 459 40.63 19.18 19.08
N GLY A 460 41.89 18.84 18.83
CA GLY A 460 42.30 17.98 17.72
C GLY A 460 41.70 16.57 17.85
N ALA A 461 41.76 15.98 19.04
CA ALA A 461 41.25 14.64 19.32
C ALA A 461 39.71 14.59 19.15
N TYR A 462 38.98 15.53 19.72
CA TYR A 462 37.50 15.60 19.60
C TYR A 462 37.05 15.83 18.18
N THR A 463 37.70 16.74 17.44
CA THR A 463 37.41 16.98 16.02
C THR A 463 37.66 15.72 15.19
N LYS A 464 38.76 15.03 15.38
CA LYS A 464 39.08 13.79 14.67
C LYS A 464 38.05 12.69 14.98
N THR A 465 37.71 12.47 16.25
CA THR A 465 36.70 11.48 16.66
C THR A 465 35.33 11.82 16.06
N LEU A 466 34.92 13.07 16.11
CA LEU A 466 33.66 13.53 15.54
C LEU A 466 33.57 13.23 14.02
N ILE A 467 34.61 13.59 13.27
CA ILE A 467 34.65 13.35 11.82
C ILE A 467 34.64 11.86 11.53
N THR A 468 35.40 11.06 12.27
CA THR A 468 35.42 9.59 12.09
C THR A 468 34.06 8.98 12.37
N ASN A 469 33.39 9.40 13.48
CA ASN A 469 32.07 8.91 13.84
C ASN A 469 31.00 9.35 12.82
N ALA A 470 31.09 10.60 12.31
CA ALA A 470 30.20 11.09 11.27
C ALA A 470 30.35 10.33 9.95
N GLN A 471 31.59 10.01 9.54
CA GLN A 471 31.87 9.20 8.35
C GLN A 471 31.38 7.75 8.52
N ALA A 472 31.62 7.15 9.70
CA ALA A 472 31.11 5.81 10.01
C ALA A 472 29.57 5.77 10.01
N ALA A 473 28.92 6.79 10.57
CA ALA A 473 27.47 6.92 10.55
C ALA A 473 26.91 7.10 9.14
N ALA A 474 27.57 7.87 8.29
CA ALA A 474 27.18 8.03 6.89
C ALA A 474 27.24 6.72 6.09
N ASN A 475 28.27 5.90 6.35
CA ASN A 475 28.49 4.62 5.66
C ASN A 475 27.58 3.48 6.18
N SER A 476 27.16 3.52 7.43
CA SER A 476 26.41 2.45 8.10
C SER A 476 24.92 2.75 8.32
N GLY A 477 24.45 3.93 7.91
CA GLY A 477 23.09 4.41 8.26
C GLY A 477 22.92 4.72 9.76
N GLY A 478 24.01 4.82 10.52
CA GLY A 478 24.05 4.96 11.98
C GLY A 478 23.77 6.39 12.49
N ALA A 479 22.94 7.18 11.82
CA ALA A 479 22.61 8.55 12.21
C ALA A 479 22.10 8.66 13.67
N ALA A 480 21.43 7.64 14.19
CA ALA A 480 20.93 7.59 15.57
C ALA A 480 22.04 7.72 16.63
N LYS A 481 23.24 7.18 16.40
CA LYS A 481 24.36 7.34 17.33
C LYS A 481 24.87 8.79 17.38
N MET A 482 24.86 9.50 16.25
CA MET A 482 25.28 10.89 16.19
C MET A 482 24.32 11.83 16.93
N THR A 483 23.05 11.47 17.05
CA THR A 483 22.05 12.28 17.80
C THR A 483 22.07 12.04 19.30
N THR A 484 22.76 10.99 19.78
CA THR A 484 22.83 10.61 21.20
C THR A 484 24.24 10.76 21.79
N ASP A 485 25.27 10.29 21.08
CA ASP A 485 26.67 10.29 21.54
C ASP A 485 27.66 10.49 20.37
N PRO A 486 27.71 11.70 19.78
CA PRO A 486 28.56 12.01 18.63
C PRO A 486 30.06 11.91 18.90
N LEU A 487 30.48 12.11 20.15
CA LEU A 487 31.87 12.03 20.57
C LEU A 487 32.24 10.68 21.21
N HIS A 488 31.46 9.63 20.92
CA HIS A 488 31.74 8.29 21.41
C HIS A 488 33.17 7.85 21.10
N GLY A 489 33.89 7.35 22.13
CA GLY A 489 35.31 6.93 22.01
C GLY A 489 36.33 8.07 22.04
N ALA A 490 35.90 9.32 22.20
CA ALA A 490 36.85 10.41 22.41
C ALA A 490 37.53 10.32 23.78
N PRO A 491 38.83 10.68 23.90
CA PRO A 491 39.52 10.72 25.19
C PRO A 491 38.86 11.73 26.12
N GLN A 492 38.51 11.29 27.32
CA GLN A 492 37.96 12.20 28.34
C GLN A 492 39.07 13.04 28.96
N ALA A 493 38.81 14.33 29.15
CA ALA A 493 39.74 15.20 29.86
C ALA A 493 39.94 14.74 31.34
N PRO A 494 41.15 14.74 31.88
CA PRO A 494 41.41 14.29 33.23
C PRO A 494 40.78 15.19 34.29
N GLY A 495 40.18 14.59 35.31
CA GLY A 495 39.57 15.27 36.46
C GLY A 495 38.05 15.51 36.33
N ALA A 496 37.40 15.75 37.48
CA ALA A 496 35.94 15.87 37.54
C ALA A 496 35.39 17.09 36.72
N SER A 497 36.11 18.19 36.68
CA SER A 497 35.76 19.38 35.88
C SER A 497 35.88 19.12 34.37
N GLY A 498 36.89 18.37 33.95
CA GLY A 498 37.07 17.97 32.55
C GLY A 498 35.98 17.02 32.08
N ALA A 499 35.57 16.06 32.89
CA ALA A 499 34.47 15.15 32.58
C ALA A 499 33.14 15.90 32.43
N VAL A 500 32.83 16.84 33.31
CA VAL A 500 31.63 17.68 33.22
C VAL A 500 31.63 18.52 31.94
N ALA A 501 32.76 19.13 31.58
CA ALA A 501 32.91 19.92 30.35
C ALA A 501 32.74 19.04 29.10
N PHE A 502 33.30 17.82 29.09
CA PHE A 502 33.11 16.85 28.00
C PHE A 502 31.62 16.46 27.83
N HIS A 503 30.95 16.08 28.93
CA HIS A 503 29.53 15.71 28.86
C HIS A 503 28.65 16.85 28.34
N LYS A 504 28.91 18.09 28.77
CA LYS A 504 28.20 19.27 28.30
C LYS A 504 28.45 19.53 26.82
N LEU A 505 29.68 19.42 26.36
CA LEU A 505 30.06 19.56 24.95
C LEU A 505 29.40 18.47 24.11
N ASN A 506 29.51 17.20 24.51
CA ASN A 506 28.90 16.09 23.81
C ASN A 506 27.38 16.25 23.70
N ALA A 507 26.70 16.67 24.77
CA ALA A 507 25.26 16.95 24.76
C ALA A 507 24.90 18.10 23.82
N THR A 508 25.73 19.15 23.73
CA THR A 508 25.50 20.28 22.82
C THR A 508 25.69 19.85 21.36
N VAL A 509 26.75 19.09 21.07
CA VAL A 509 27.00 18.53 19.73
C VAL A 509 25.87 17.56 19.34
N ALA A 510 25.42 16.69 20.25
CA ALA A 510 24.28 15.81 20.02
C ALA A 510 22.99 16.56 19.71
N ALA A 511 22.75 17.70 20.38
CA ALA A 511 21.59 18.55 20.10
C ALA A 511 21.65 19.19 18.70
N LEU A 512 22.83 19.63 18.24
CA LEU A 512 23.04 20.12 16.88
C LEU A 512 22.71 19.05 15.85
N TYR A 513 23.28 17.85 16.00
CA TYR A 513 22.98 16.73 15.10
C TYR A 513 21.50 16.34 15.14
N ARG A 514 20.88 16.35 16.32
CA ARG A 514 19.44 16.05 16.44
C ARG A 514 18.58 17.03 15.66
N ASN A 515 18.88 18.32 15.73
CA ASN A 515 18.13 19.34 15.00
C ASN A 515 18.34 19.21 13.48
N ASP A 516 19.61 19.12 13.04
CA ASP A 516 19.93 19.02 11.62
C ASP A 516 19.41 17.71 10.99
N ILE A 517 19.44 16.60 11.72
CA ILE A 517 18.82 15.34 11.26
C ILE A 517 17.29 15.45 11.27
N ALA A 518 16.68 16.12 12.25
CA ALA A 518 15.23 16.38 12.24
C ALA A 518 14.81 17.16 11.00
N ASP A 519 15.57 18.18 10.61
CA ASP A 519 15.31 18.98 9.41
C ASP A 519 15.38 18.17 8.11
N SER A 520 16.09 17.02 8.14
CA SER A 520 16.16 16.11 6.98
C SER A 520 14.82 15.44 6.65
N PHE A 521 13.86 15.42 7.58
CA PHE A 521 12.52 14.86 7.37
C PHE A 521 11.53 15.85 6.75
N THR A 522 11.84 17.15 6.75
CA THR A 522 10.97 18.22 6.29
C THR A 522 10.58 18.06 4.81
N TRP A 523 11.55 17.96 3.92
CA TRP A 523 11.30 17.83 2.48
C TRP A 523 10.64 16.52 2.06
N PRO A 524 11.03 15.33 2.60
CA PRO A 524 10.30 14.10 2.40
C PRO A 524 8.79 14.20 2.72
N PHE A 525 8.44 14.80 3.86
CA PHE A 525 7.03 14.99 4.22
C PHE A 525 6.32 16.00 3.32
N TYR A 526 6.97 17.10 2.89
CA TYR A 526 6.38 18.03 1.93
C TYR A 526 6.19 17.40 0.54
N ALA A 527 7.10 16.56 0.08
CA ALA A 527 6.94 15.82 -1.17
C ALA A 527 5.73 14.86 -1.12
N ALA A 528 5.58 14.14 -0.01
CA ALA A 528 4.41 13.30 0.23
C ALA A 528 3.11 14.13 0.36
N ALA A 529 3.16 15.30 1.00
CA ALA A 529 2.02 16.21 1.11
C ALA A 529 1.58 16.75 -0.25
N LEU A 530 2.53 17.10 -1.12
CA LEU A 530 2.24 17.51 -2.49
C LEU A 530 1.47 16.41 -3.26
N ALA A 531 1.88 15.15 -3.11
CA ALA A 531 1.16 14.04 -3.72
C ALA A 531 -0.28 13.94 -3.19
N ALA A 532 -0.48 14.08 -1.87
CA ALA A 532 -1.81 14.07 -1.27
C ALA A 532 -2.67 15.26 -1.76
N LEU A 533 -2.09 16.45 -1.93
CA LEU A 533 -2.77 17.61 -2.51
C LEU A 533 -3.16 17.37 -3.98
N LEU A 534 -2.26 16.78 -4.77
CA LEU A 534 -2.56 16.41 -6.15
C LEU A 534 -3.68 15.38 -6.25
N ALA A 535 -3.90 14.54 -5.24
CA ALA A 535 -5.02 13.60 -5.19
C ALA A 535 -6.38 14.30 -5.09
N ILE A 536 -6.44 15.52 -4.55
CA ILE A 536 -7.70 16.28 -4.39
C ILE A 536 -8.34 16.56 -5.76
N VAL A 537 -7.52 16.94 -6.74
CA VAL A 537 -8.04 17.29 -8.07
C VAL A 537 -8.81 16.13 -8.70
N PRO A 538 -8.23 14.95 -8.93
CA PRO A 538 -9.01 13.84 -9.47
C PRO A 538 -10.13 13.37 -8.53
N ALA A 539 -9.99 13.46 -7.20
CA ALA A 539 -11.06 13.11 -6.27
C ALA A 539 -12.35 13.93 -6.51
N LEU A 540 -12.21 15.22 -6.86
CA LEU A 540 -13.34 16.08 -7.19
C LEU A 540 -14.03 15.72 -8.52
N PHE A 541 -13.40 14.94 -9.39
CA PHE A 541 -13.95 14.46 -10.64
C PHE A 541 -14.60 13.06 -10.54
N THR A 542 -14.58 12.43 -9.37
CA THR A 542 -15.37 11.22 -9.12
C THR A 542 -16.87 11.53 -9.22
N GLY A 543 -17.71 10.56 -9.60
CA GLY A 543 -19.14 10.77 -9.87
C GLY A 543 -19.91 11.46 -8.75
N LYS A 544 -21.01 12.13 -9.07
CA LYS A 544 -21.95 12.64 -8.06
C LYS A 544 -22.68 11.46 -7.41
N ARG A 545 -23.69 11.40 -6.77
CA ARG A 545 -24.35 10.29 -6.05
C ARG A 545 -24.42 8.97 -6.83
N LEU A 546 -24.25 7.85 -6.16
CA LEU A 546 -24.39 6.47 -6.69
C LEU A 546 -25.78 6.15 -7.33
N GLY A 547 -26.73 7.08 -7.31
CA GLY A 547 -28.10 6.90 -7.83
C GLY A 547 -28.48 7.79 -9.02
N GLU A 548 -27.73 8.85 -9.33
CA GLU A 548 -28.17 9.84 -10.33
C GLU A 548 -27.73 9.53 -11.78
N HIS A 549 -26.70 8.71 -12.00
CA HIS A 549 -26.22 8.41 -13.36
C HIS A 549 -26.73 7.08 -13.94
N ALA A 550 -27.22 6.16 -13.11
CA ALA A 550 -27.82 4.92 -13.60
C ALA A 550 -29.18 5.13 -14.30
N GLY A 551 -29.87 6.26 -14.03
CA GLY A 551 -31.19 6.54 -14.61
C GLY A 551 -31.16 7.14 -16.02
N HIS A 552 -30.13 7.91 -16.38
CA HIS A 552 -30.14 8.62 -17.69
C HIS A 552 -29.24 7.96 -18.74
N GLU A 553 -28.07 7.41 -18.36
CA GLU A 553 -27.21 6.73 -19.34
C GLU A 553 -27.63 5.27 -19.57
N ASP A 554 -28.16 4.57 -18.55
CA ASP A 554 -28.72 3.24 -18.73
C ASP A 554 -30.07 3.28 -19.51
N MET A 555 -30.90 4.33 -19.35
CA MET A 555 -32.08 4.50 -20.18
C MET A 555 -31.72 4.81 -21.63
N THR A 556 -30.73 5.66 -21.90
CA THR A 556 -30.27 5.94 -23.27
C THR A 556 -29.59 4.75 -23.92
N HIS A 557 -28.88 3.91 -23.13
CA HIS A 557 -28.23 2.70 -23.65
C HIS A 557 -29.23 1.54 -23.82
N ALA A 558 -30.19 1.38 -22.92
CA ALA A 558 -31.30 0.43 -23.05
C ALA A 558 -32.21 0.83 -24.22
N GLN A 559 -32.53 2.10 -24.38
CA GLN A 559 -33.32 2.61 -25.54
C GLN A 559 -32.56 2.46 -26.86
N ARG A 560 -31.24 2.60 -26.90
CA ARG A 560 -30.42 2.29 -28.08
C ARG A 560 -30.37 0.80 -28.39
N LEU A 561 -30.26 -0.08 -27.37
CA LEU A 561 -30.30 -1.52 -27.58
C LEU A 561 -31.69 -1.99 -28.01
N GLU A 562 -32.77 -1.38 -27.50
CA GLU A 562 -34.13 -1.62 -27.95
C GLU A 562 -34.38 -1.13 -29.40
N SER A 563 -33.80 0.02 -29.75
CA SER A 563 -33.89 0.54 -31.13
C SER A 563 -33.09 -0.29 -32.13
N ILE A 564 -31.92 -0.84 -31.71
CA ILE A 564 -31.13 -1.76 -32.54
C ILE A 564 -31.84 -3.12 -32.65
N GLY A 565 -32.41 -3.64 -31.56
CA GLY A 565 -33.21 -4.87 -31.59
C GLY A 565 -34.50 -4.73 -32.42
N ARG A 566 -35.14 -3.56 -32.46
CA ARG A 566 -36.28 -3.28 -33.33
C ARG A 566 -35.89 -3.20 -34.80
N ALA A 567 -34.75 -2.59 -35.11
CA ALA A 567 -34.24 -2.51 -36.47
C ALA A 567 -33.83 -3.90 -37.02
N GLU A 568 -33.22 -4.73 -36.21
CA GLU A 568 -32.86 -6.10 -36.57
C GLU A 568 -34.10 -7.02 -36.69
N ALA A 569 -35.15 -6.81 -35.92
CA ALA A 569 -36.42 -7.54 -36.03
C ALA A 569 -37.22 -7.14 -37.29
N ASP A 570 -37.19 -5.86 -37.66
CA ASP A 570 -37.81 -5.35 -38.92
C ASP A 570 -37.05 -5.89 -40.15
N GLU A 571 -35.71 -5.95 -40.12
CA GLU A 571 -34.94 -6.55 -41.22
C GLU A 571 -35.13 -8.09 -41.31
N ALA A 572 -35.44 -8.74 -40.20
CA ALA A 572 -35.67 -10.20 -40.16
C ALA A 572 -37.13 -10.61 -40.48
N GLY A 573 -38.05 -9.64 -40.73
CA GLY A 573 -39.45 -9.91 -41.11
C GLY A 573 -40.26 -10.65 -40.04
N VAL A 574 -39.92 -10.53 -38.74
CA VAL A 574 -40.62 -11.19 -37.63
C VAL A 574 -41.76 -10.32 -37.14
N PRO A 575 -43.05 -10.72 -37.25
CA PRO A 575 -44.17 -9.92 -36.78
C PRO A 575 -44.14 -9.80 -35.26
N MET A 576 -44.14 -8.58 -34.75
CA MET A 576 -44.29 -8.27 -33.33
C MET A 576 -45.70 -8.60 -32.88
N ILE A 577 -45.82 -9.40 -31.84
CA ILE A 577 -47.07 -9.65 -31.12
C ILE A 577 -47.19 -8.51 -30.09
N ASP A 578 -48.11 -7.58 -30.31
CA ASP A 578 -48.52 -6.59 -29.31
C ASP A 578 -49.27 -7.30 -28.17
N GLU A 579 -48.69 -7.27 -26.95
CA GLU A 579 -49.42 -7.43 -25.70
C GLU A 579 -49.40 -6.14 -24.90
#